data_a9c0de4274fe8fc66d04fbb438d5d475
#
_entry.id   a9c0de4274fe8fc66d04fbb438d5d475
#
_cell.length_a   1.000
_cell.length_b   1.000
_cell.length_c   1.000
_cell.angle_alpha   90.00
_cell.angle_beta   90.00
_cell.angle_gamma   90.00
#
_symmetry.space_group_name_H-M   'P 1'
#
loop_
_entity.id
_entity.type
_entity.pdbx_description
1 polymer ?
#
loop_
_entity_poly.entity_id
_entity_poly.type
_entity_poly.pdbx_seq_one_letter_code
_entity_poly.pdbx_strand_id
1 'polypeptide(L)'
;MNVQLSTEQNGGVGAEDAMASGQVDMAGAWYVHTIDFQLHGKQVEDVVQLSGAPGEREMCANGSNVKTPADWKGKNVGVTDLGSGTDDLTLYLAARSHLSSSDFTRVGVGAGDTFIAAMQHGQIVCGMTSQPTVTALEKQNIAYSAIDLSSGAGAKQWLGGNLPTASVLTLKSFVDKNPQTVQKVVDALVATMHWINTHTAAQIAAKMPAQFVSNGLTTRADYISALAKDKGQFLPDGLMPRGGPSTVFNVEKLAGKISGPVNIAATFTNKFALKANKLEGFKISAK
;
A
#
# COMPACT_ATOMS: atom_id res chain seq x y z
N MET A 1 14.63 -1.86 -22.78
CA MET A 1 15.19 -2.10 -21.42
C MET A 1 14.75 -3.48 -20.99
N ASN A 2 15.63 -4.29 -20.47
CA ASN A 2 15.25 -5.56 -19.83
C ASN A 2 15.05 -5.29 -18.34
N VAL A 3 13.91 -5.70 -17.81
CA VAL A 3 13.59 -5.64 -16.39
C VAL A 3 13.41 -7.06 -15.90
N GLN A 4 14.14 -7.43 -14.86
CA GLN A 4 13.95 -8.68 -14.16
C GLN A 4 13.07 -8.39 -12.93
N LEU A 5 11.92 -9.09 -12.84
CA LEU A 5 11.03 -8.99 -11.70
C LEU A 5 11.24 -10.19 -10.79
N SER A 6 11.35 -9.94 -9.50
CA SER A 6 11.25 -10.94 -8.45
C SER A 6 10.05 -10.62 -7.55
N THR A 7 9.46 -11.65 -6.99
CA THR A 7 8.33 -11.53 -6.06
C THR A 7 8.81 -11.89 -4.67
N GLU A 8 8.51 -11.01 -3.72
CA GLU A 8 8.84 -11.21 -2.31
C GLU A 8 7.64 -11.79 -1.55
N GLN A 9 7.90 -12.81 -0.73
CA GLN A 9 6.85 -13.45 0.08
C GLN A 9 6.44 -12.59 1.28
N ASN A 10 7.36 -11.78 1.80
CA ASN A 10 7.14 -10.88 2.93
C ASN A 10 6.64 -9.48 2.48
N GLY A 11 6.10 -9.37 1.27
CA GLY A 11 5.56 -8.12 0.75
C GLY A 11 6.60 -7.02 0.60
N GLY A 12 6.22 -5.78 0.95
CA GLY A 12 7.09 -4.61 0.82
C GLY A 12 8.38 -4.70 1.63
N VAL A 13 8.32 -5.24 2.83
CA VAL A 13 9.49 -5.35 3.73
C VAL A 13 10.60 -6.16 3.08
N GLY A 14 10.29 -7.34 2.53
CA GLY A 14 11.30 -8.16 1.85
C GLY A 14 11.88 -7.49 0.58
N ALA A 15 11.04 -6.79 -0.19
CA ALA A 15 11.50 -6.05 -1.36
C ALA A 15 12.43 -4.88 -1.00
N GLU A 16 12.16 -4.21 0.11
CA GLU A 16 12.96 -3.10 0.62
C GLU A 16 14.31 -3.57 1.16
N ASP A 17 14.35 -4.68 1.87
CA ASP A 17 15.58 -5.30 2.35
C ASP A 17 16.48 -5.71 1.17
N ALA A 18 15.90 -6.29 0.13
CA ALA A 18 16.62 -6.62 -1.10
C ALA A 18 17.19 -5.37 -1.80
N MET A 19 16.43 -4.27 -1.84
CA MET A 19 16.90 -2.99 -2.37
C MET A 19 17.97 -2.37 -1.47
N ALA A 20 17.77 -2.36 -0.16
CA ALA A 20 18.69 -1.77 0.79
C ALA A 20 20.04 -2.49 0.85
N SER A 21 20.05 -3.81 0.59
CA SER A 21 21.27 -4.63 0.47
C SER A 21 21.91 -4.59 -0.92
N GLY A 22 21.26 -3.99 -1.92
CA GLY A 22 21.77 -3.91 -3.30
C GLY A 22 21.54 -5.18 -4.12
N GLN A 23 20.68 -6.10 -3.68
CA GLN A 23 20.29 -7.29 -4.46
C GLN A 23 19.37 -6.91 -5.62
N VAL A 24 18.56 -5.86 -5.47
CA VAL A 24 17.74 -5.28 -6.53
C VAL A 24 17.95 -3.77 -6.59
N ASP A 25 17.68 -3.19 -7.75
CA ASP A 25 17.86 -1.74 -7.98
C ASP A 25 16.69 -0.91 -7.46
N MET A 26 15.49 -1.48 -7.45
CA MET A 26 14.23 -0.83 -7.09
C MET A 26 13.29 -1.80 -6.38
N ALA A 27 12.47 -1.30 -5.47
CA ALA A 27 11.46 -2.06 -4.76
C ALA A 27 10.06 -1.48 -4.99
N GLY A 28 9.10 -2.34 -5.27
CA GLY A 28 7.68 -2.02 -5.16
C GLY A 28 7.28 -2.10 -3.69
N ALA A 29 7.06 -0.96 -3.03
CA ALA A 29 6.80 -0.90 -1.60
C ALA A 29 5.96 0.34 -1.24
N TRP A 30 5.65 0.51 0.03
CA TRP A 30 4.91 1.69 0.46
C TRP A 30 5.82 2.90 0.67
N TYR A 31 5.31 4.07 0.31
CA TYR A 31 6.01 5.34 0.48
C TYR A 31 6.50 5.60 1.91
N VAL A 32 5.75 5.17 2.93
CA VAL A 32 6.08 5.37 4.35
C VAL A 32 7.49 4.93 4.69
N HIS A 33 7.96 3.84 4.10
CA HIS A 33 9.29 3.29 4.37
C HIS A 33 10.45 4.20 3.93
N THR A 34 10.21 5.18 3.07
CA THR A 34 11.22 6.24 2.81
C THR A 34 11.52 7.07 4.07
N ILE A 35 10.52 7.25 4.92
CA ILE A 35 10.66 7.91 6.23
C ILE A 35 11.45 7.01 7.18
N ASP A 36 11.12 5.72 7.24
CA ASP A 36 11.82 4.74 8.09
C ASP A 36 13.30 4.64 7.73
N PHE A 37 13.60 4.54 6.44
CA PHE A 37 14.99 4.53 5.96
C PHE A 37 15.74 5.80 6.35
N GLN A 38 15.09 6.96 6.27
CA GLN A 38 15.72 8.22 6.64
C GLN A 38 16.02 8.28 8.15
N LEU A 39 15.12 7.79 9.01
CA LEU A 39 15.33 7.67 10.45
C LEU A 39 16.51 6.75 10.79
N HIS A 40 16.79 5.78 9.92
CA HIS A 40 17.94 4.86 10.04
C HIS A 40 19.16 5.29 9.23
N GLY A 41 19.21 6.55 8.76
CA GLY A 41 20.36 7.15 8.08
C GLY A 41 20.55 6.74 6.62
N LYS A 42 19.58 6.04 5.99
CA LYS A 42 19.60 5.73 4.57
C LYS A 42 18.70 6.68 3.79
N GLN A 43 19.18 7.13 2.64
CA GLN A 43 18.38 7.97 1.74
C GLN A 43 17.75 7.12 0.63
N VAL A 44 16.44 6.95 0.74
CA VAL A 44 15.58 6.28 -0.22
C VAL A 44 14.59 7.30 -0.76
N GLU A 45 14.36 7.30 -2.07
CA GLU A 45 13.38 8.16 -2.73
C GLU A 45 12.28 7.32 -3.37
N ASP A 46 11.03 7.74 -3.19
CA ASP A 46 9.94 7.36 -4.08
C ASP A 46 10.12 8.11 -5.41
N VAL A 47 10.26 7.37 -6.49
CA VAL A 47 10.48 7.91 -7.83
C VAL A 47 9.22 7.91 -8.70
N VAL A 48 8.19 7.17 -8.31
CA VAL A 48 6.84 7.19 -8.91
C VAL A 48 5.80 6.66 -7.93
N GLN A 49 4.83 7.49 -7.60
CA GLN A 49 3.73 7.12 -6.72
C GLN A 49 2.62 6.43 -7.50
N LEU A 50 2.24 5.22 -7.09
CA LEU A 50 1.26 4.40 -7.81
C LEU A 50 -0.16 4.57 -7.26
N SER A 51 -0.32 4.77 -5.94
CA SER A 51 -1.64 4.90 -5.32
C SER A 51 -1.74 6.10 -4.38
N GLY A 52 -2.92 6.72 -4.34
CA GLY A 52 -3.24 7.85 -3.46
C GLY A 52 -4.01 7.46 -2.19
N ALA A 53 -4.32 6.18 -2.04
CA ALA A 53 -5.01 5.59 -0.88
C ALA A 53 -4.43 4.20 -0.60
N PRO A 54 -4.56 3.69 0.64
CA PRO A 54 -3.99 2.40 1.04
C PRO A 54 -4.46 1.19 0.23
N GLY A 55 -5.71 1.20 -0.25
CA GLY A 55 -6.29 0.01 -0.88
C GLY A 55 -6.73 -1.06 0.14
N GLU A 56 -6.54 -0.79 1.41
CA GLU A 56 -6.74 -1.72 2.51
C GLU A 56 -8.15 -1.61 3.12
N ARG A 57 -8.58 -2.69 3.76
CA ARG A 57 -9.76 -2.72 4.64
C ARG A 57 -9.42 -3.44 5.94
N GLU A 58 -9.94 -2.91 7.04
CA GLU A 58 -9.96 -3.64 8.29
C GLU A 58 -11.14 -4.62 8.24
N MET A 59 -10.83 -5.89 8.08
CA MET A 59 -11.79 -6.98 8.04
C MET A 59 -11.94 -7.58 9.45
N CYS A 60 -13.17 -7.69 9.94
CA CYS A 60 -13.45 -8.26 11.25
C CYS A 60 -14.33 -9.50 11.14
N ALA A 61 -14.00 -10.55 11.88
CA ALA A 61 -14.71 -11.82 11.88
C ALA A 61 -16.20 -11.65 12.16
N ASN A 62 -17.03 -12.33 11.42
CA ASN A 62 -18.48 -12.34 11.65
C ASN A 62 -18.77 -12.80 13.07
N GLY A 63 -19.68 -12.08 13.75
CA GLY A 63 -20.00 -12.33 15.17
C GLY A 63 -19.05 -11.69 16.19
N SER A 64 -17.97 -11.05 15.76
CA SER A 64 -17.02 -10.36 16.67
C SER A 64 -17.60 -9.11 17.33
N ASN A 65 -18.61 -8.49 16.69
CA ASN A 65 -19.23 -7.23 17.11
C ASN A 65 -18.25 -6.02 17.16
N VAL A 66 -17.10 -6.10 16.51
CA VAL A 66 -16.15 -5.00 16.41
C VAL A 66 -16.67 -3.98 15.40
N LYS A 67 -16.79 -2.72 15.80
CA LYS A 67 -17.27 -1.62 14.95
C LYS A 67 -16.21 -0.53 14.75
N THR A 68 -15.34 -0.38 15.73
CA THR A 68 -14.31 0.66 15.77
C THR A 68 -13.02 0.09 16.33
N PRO A 69 -11.88 0.75 16.13
CA PRO A 69 -10.62 0.32 16.74
C PRO A 69 -10.65 0.28 18.28
N ALA A 70 -11.54 1.05 18.93
CA ALA A 70 -11.69 0.96 20.39
C ALA A 70 -12.11 -0.43 20.88
N ASP A 71 -12.79 -1.20 20.02
CA ASP A 71 -13.24 -2.56 20.32
C ASP A 71 -12.10 -3.61 20.24
N TRP A 72 -10.90 -3.22 19.86
CA TRP A 72 -9.72 -4.11 19.77
C TRP A 72 -9.09 -4.43 21.12
N LYS A 73 -9.50 -3.73 22.18
CA LYS A 73 -8.92 -3.96 23.52
C LYS A 73 -8.98 -5.42 23.94
N GLY A 74 -7.80 -5.98 24.28
CA GLY A 74 -7.64 -7.39 24.67
C GLY A 74 -7.74 -8.39 23.52
N LYS A 75 -7.76 -7.94 22.25
CA LYS A 75 -7.93 -8.81 21.07
C LYS A 75 -6.65 -8.90 20.25
N ASN A 76 -6.59 -9.93 19.40
CA ASN A 76 -5.56 -10.09 18.40
C ASN A 76 -6.02 -9.43 17.09
N VAL A 77 -5.21 -8.53 16.55
CA VAL A 77 -5.43 -7.82 15.29
C VAL A 77 -4.34 -8.19 14.30
N GLY A 78 -4.73 -8.66 13.12
CA GLY A 78 -3.83 -9.11 12.07
C GLY A 78 -3.25 -7.95 11.26
N VAL A 79 -1.97 -8.05 10.97
CA VAL A 79 -1.24 -7.19 10.05
C VAL A 79 -0.46 -8.05 9.06
N THR A 80 -0.02 -7.50 7.93
CA THR A 80 0.78 -8.28 6.97
C THR A 80 2.05 -8.79 7.64
N ASP A 81 2.80 -7.89 8.26
CA ASP A 81 3.95 -8.20 9.09
C ASP A 81 4.14 -7.07 10.11
N LEU A 82 4.85 -7.35 11.22
CA LEU A 82 5.20 -6.30 12.18
C LEU A 82 6.21 -5.34 11.53
N GLY A 83 5.92 -4.04 11.60
CA GLY A 83 6.71 -3.01 10.93
C GLY A 83 6.29 -2.74 9.48
N SER A 84 5.29 -3.45 8.96
CA SER A 84 4.71 -3.14 7.64
C SER A 84 3.79 -1.92 7.71
N GLY A 85 3.44 -1.34 6.54
CA GLY A 85 2.50 -0.21 6.50
C GLY A 85 1.11 -0.54 7.07
N THR A 86 0.66 -1.80 7.01
CA THR A 86 -0.58 -2.24 7.68
C THR A 86 -0.45 -2.23 9.20
N ASP A 87 0.74 -2.55 9.73
CA ASP A 87 1.05 -2.44 11.15
C ASP A 87 1.02 -0.99 11.63
N ASP A 88 1.62 -0.09 10.86
CA ASP A 88 1.64 1.35 11.17
C ASP A 88 0.23 1.96 11.14
N LEU A 89 -0.60 1.61 10.15
CA LEU A 89 -1.99 2.03 10.10
C LEU A 89 -2.81 1.47 11.27
N THR A 90 -2.57 0.23 11.68
CA THR A 90 -3.22 -0.38 12.85
C THR A 90 -2.87 0.37 14.12
N LEU A 91 -1.60 0.69 14.35
CA LEU A 91 -1.14 1.50 15.48
C LEU A 91 -1.76 2.90 15.48
N TYR A 92 -1.83 3.53 14.30
CA TYR A 92 -2.45 4.85 14.15
C TYR A 92 -3.94 4.83 14.51
N LEU A 93 -4.70 3.87 13.97
CA LEU A 93 -6.14 3.75 14.23
C LEU A 93 -6.42 3.45 15.70
N ALA A 94 -5.59 2.60 16.33
CA ALA A 94 -5.64 2.32 17.77
C ALA A 94 -5.40 3.60 18.59
N ALA A 95 -4.34 4.35 18.29
CA ALA A 95 -3.99 5.59 18.98
C ALA A 95 -5.10 6.64 18.85
N ARG A 96 -5.71 6.76 17.67
CA ARG A 96 -6.88 7.65 17.46
C ARG A 96 -8.10 7.24 18.28
N SER A 97 -8.19 5.98 18.63
CA SER A 97 -9.26 5.41 19.46
C SER A 97 -8.86 5.29 20.93
N HIS A 98 -7.81 6.00 21.34
CA HIS A 98 -7.28 6.04 22.71
C HIS A 98 -6.78 4.68 23.22
N LEU A 99 -6.37 3.80 22.34
CA LEU A 99 -5.68 2.57 22.68
C LEU A 99 -4.17 2.75 22.52
N SER A 100 -3.42 2.20 23.48
CA SER A 100 -1.97 2.02 23.37
C SER A 100 -1.66 0.71 22.65
N SER A 101 -0.41 0.57 22.18
CA SER A 101 0.06 -0.68 21.55
C SER A 101 0.05 -1.89 22.50
N SER A 102 -0.05 -1.68 23.82
CA SER A 102 -0.17 -2.72 24.84
C SER A 102 -1.62 -3.12 25.17
N ASP A 103 -2.61 -2.38 24.66
CA ASP A 103 -4.03 -2.70 24.91
C ASP A 103 -4.56 -3.83 24.01
N PHE A 104 -3.84 -4.22 22.97
CA PHE A 104 -4.20 -5.29 22.04
C PHE A 104 -2.93 -5.97 21.48
N THR A 105 -3.08 -7.13 20.85
CA THR A 105 -1.95 -7.84 20.25
C THR A 105 -1.97 -7.71 18.73
N ARG A 106 -0.87 -7.28 18.13
CA ARG A 106 -0.70 -7.31 16.68
C ARG A 106 -0.06 -8.63 16.28
N VAL A 107 -0.59 -9.27 15.25
CA VAL A 107 -0.13 -10.57 14.78
C VAL A 107 0.19 -10.49 13.29
N GLY A 108 1.44 -10.78 12.90
CA GLY A 108 1.83 -10.91 11.50
C GLY A 108 1.20 -12.19 10.92
N VAL A 109 0.30 -12.03 9.95
CA VAL A 109 -0.47 -13.14 9.37
C VAL A 109 -0.35 -13.22 7.85
N GLY A 110 0.46 -12.33 7.25
CA GLY A 110 0.59 -12.23 5.80
C GLY A 110 -0.68 -11.72 5.14
N ALA A 111 -0.92 -12.19 3.92
CA ALA A 111 -2.09 -11.88 3.10
C ALA A 111 -2.61 -13.16 2.41
N GLY A 112 -3.77 -13.09 1.76
CA GLY A 112 -4.32 -14.22 1.04
C GLY A 112 -4.71 -15.38 1.95
N ASP A 113 -4.30 -16.61 1.60
CA ASP A 113 -4.70 -17.82 2.32
C ASP A 113 -4.29 -17.83 3.78
N THR A 114 -3.10 -17.30 4.11
CA THR A 114 -2.60 -17.26 5.49
C THR A 114 -3.44 -16.33 6.36
N PHE A 115 -3.85 -15.17 5.83
CA PHE A 115 -4.75 -14.24 6.51
C PHE A 115 -6.13 -14.87 6.75
N ILE A 116 -6.69 -15.51 5.71
CA ILE A 116 -8.00 -16.17 5.80
C ILE A 116 -7.95 -17.28 6.86
N ALA A 117 -6.92 -18.13 6.83
CA ALA A 117 -6.74 -19.20 7.81
C ALA A 117 -6.61 -18.66 9.25
N ALA A 118 -5.82 -17.60 9.46
CA ALA A 118 -5.67 -16.98 10.77
C ALA A 118 -7.01 -16.49 11.34
N MET A 119 -7.86 -15.92 10.50
CA MET A 119 -9.20 -15.45 10.91
C MET A 119 -10.17 -16.61 11.15
N GLN A 120 -10.18 -17.61 10.27
CA GLN A 120 -11.03 -18.81 10.42
C GLN A 120 -10.73 -19.61 11.70
N HIS A 121 -9.45 -19.69 12.07
CA HIS A 121 -9.01 -20.38 13.28
C HIS A 121 -9.04 -19.51 14.55
N GLY A 122 -9.57 -18.27 14.45
CA GLY A 122 -9.68 -17.37 15.59
C GLY A 122 -8.34 -16.86 16.15
N GLN A 123 -7.25 -16.95 15.37
CA GLN A 123 -5.96 -16.38 15.74
C GLN A 123 -6.02 -14.85 15.78
N ILE A 124 -6.83 -14.27 14.89
CA ILE A 124 -7.12 -12.84 14.83
C ILE A 124 -8.63 -12.62 14.78
N VAL A 125 -9.09 -11.54 15.43
CA VAL A 125 -10.50 -11.13 15.40
C VAL A 125 -10.77 -10.15 14.28
N CYS A 126 -9.84 -9.24 14.04
CA CYS A 126 -9.81 -8.30 12.93
C CYS A 126 -8.44 -8.32 12.30
N GLY A 127 -8.32 -7.73 11.13
CA GLY A 127 -7.02 -7.49 10.52
C GLY A 127 -7.11 -6.72 9.22
N MET A 128 -6.02 -6.03 8.90
CA MET A 128 -5.94 -5.19 7.71
C MET A 128 -5.44 -5.99 6.52
N THR A 129 -6.22 -5.95 5.43
CA THR A 129 -5.88 -6.66 4.19
C THR A 129 -6.52 -5.96 2.98
N SER A 130 -6.03 -6.31 1.79
CA SER A 130 -6.51 -5.77 0.51
C SER A 130 -7.18 -6.85 -0.36
N GLN A 131 -7.60 -6.46 -1.56
CA GLN A 131 -8.05 -7.41 -2.58
C GLN A 131 -6.88 -8.29 -3.05
N PRO A 132 -7.13 -9.57 -3.36
CA PRO A 132 -8.43 -10.27 -3.43
C PRO A 132 -8.92 -10.90 -2.12
N THR A 133 -8.14 -10.83 -1.03
CA THR A 133 -8.45 -11.44 0.27
C THR A 133 -9.79 -10.95 0.83
N VAL A 134 -10.05 -9.64 0.70
CA VAL A 134 -11.35 -9.03 1.11
C VAL A 134 -12.53 -9.75 0.45
N THR A 135 -12.50 -9.87 -0.88
CA THR A 135 -13.58 -10.56 -1.62
C THR A 135 -13.73 -12.02 -1.19
N ALA A 136 -12.62 -12.72 -0.94
CA ALA A 136 -12.67 -14.11 -0.48
C ALA A 136 -13.30 -14.25 0.91
N LEU A 137 -12.96 -13.37 1.85
CA LEU A 137 -13.53 -13.33 3.19
C LEU A 137 -15.04 -13.04 3.17
N GLU A 138 -15.46 -12.05 2.38
CA GLU A 138 -16.86 -11.67 2.23
C GLU A 138 -17.69 -12.81 1.62
N LYS A 139 -17.22 -13.42 0.54
CA LYS A 139 -17.91 -14.51 -0.15
C LYS A 139 -18.04 -15.77 0.69
N GLN A 140 -17.04 -16.08 1.49
CA GLN A 140 -17.06 -17.22 2.40
C GLN A 140 -17.82 -16.91 3.69
N ASN A 141 -18.40 -15.70 3.83
CA ASN A 141 -19.10 -15.23 5.02
C ASN A 141 -18.25 -15.36 6.30
N ILE A 142 -16.95 -15.13 6.20
CA ILE A 142 -15.98 -15.19 7.31
C ILE A 142 -15.92 -13.85 8.03
N ALA A 143 -15.88 -12.73 7.28
CA ALA A 143 -15.67 -11.41 7.81
C ALA A 143 -16.45 -10.33 7.06
N TYR A 144 -16.56 -9.18 7.72
CA TYR A 144 -17.10 -7.93 7.15
C TYR A 144 -16.05 -6.82 7.24
N SER A 145 -16.18 -5.82 6.38
CA SER A 145 -15.34 -4.62 6.43
C SER A 145 -15.83 -3.68 7.51
N ALA A 146 -15.06 -3.48 8.57
CA ALA A 146 -15.34 -2.53 9.64
C ALA A 146 -14.81 -1.12 9.30
N ILE A 147 -13.66 -1.05 8.61
CA ILE A 147 -13.05 0.20 8.14
C ILE A 147 -12.63 0.02 6.69
N ASP A 148 -12.99 0.97 5.84
CA ASP A 148 -12.62 0.96 4.42
C ASP A 148 -11.65 2.11 4.12
N LEU A 149 -10.38 1.76 3.84
CA LEU A 149 -9.32 2.67 3.43
C LEU A 149 -8.98 2.51 1.94
N SER A 150 -9.80 1.79 1.18
CA SER A 150 -9.51 1.47 -0.22
C SER A 150 -9.67 2.63 -1.19
N SER A 151 -10.19 3.76 -0.72
CA SER A 151 -10.45 4.93 -1.53
C SER A 151 -9.93 6.21 -0.89
N GLY A 152 -9.75 7.27 -1.71
CA GLY A 152 -9.40 8.59 -1.19
C GLY A 152 -10.44 9.16 -0.21
N ALA A 153 -11.73 8.78 -0.35
CA ALA A 153 -12.78 9.17 0.60
C ALA A 153 -12.58 8.48 1.96
N GLY A 154 -12.32 7.18 1.95
CA GLY A 154 -12.01 6.43 3.17
C GLY A 154 -10.72 6.91 3.84
N ALA A 155 -9.67 7.13 3.06
CA ALA A 155 -8.42 7.70 3.58
C ALA A 155 -8.67 9.07 4.24
N LYS A 156 -9.44 9.96 3.60
CA LYS A 156 -9.79 11.25 4.18
C LYS A 156 -10.58 11.13 5.47
N GLN A 157 -11.53 10.21 5.52
CA GLN A 157 -12.38 10.00 6.71
C GLN A 157 -11.57 9.49 7.90
N TRP A 158 -10.73 8.48 7.68
CA TRP A 158 -10.05 7.78 8.76
C TRP A 158 -8.64 8.31 9.04
N LEU A 159 -7.94 8.83 8.03
CA LEU A 159 -6.54 9.23 8.11
C LEU A 159 -6.34 10.76 7.98
N GLY A 160 -7.40 11.49 7.65
CA GLY A 160 -7.39 12.95 7.57
C GLY A 160 -6.97 13.53 6.22
N GLY A 161 -6.61 12.72 5.24
CA GLY A 161 -6.18 13.16 3.91
C GLY A 161 -5.86 12.03 2.97
N ASN A 162 -5.34 12.35 1.79
CA ASN A 162 -4.75 11.34 0.91
C ASN A 162 -3.57 10.68 1.63
N LEU A 163 -3.50 9.36 1.57
CA LEU A 163 -2.38 8.59 2.09
C LEU A 163 -1.74 7.83 0.95
N PRO A 164 -0.71 8.39 0.30
CA PRO A 164 0.06 7.67 -0.72
C PRO A 164 0.71 6.44 -0.09
N THR A 165 0.56 5.29 -0.77
CA THR A 165 1.09 4.02 -0.31
C THR A 165 1.93 3.36 -1.39
N ALA A 166 1.34 2.51 -2.24
CA ALA A 166 2.10 1.79 -3.26
C ALA A 166 2.90 2.74 -4.16
N SER A 167 4.19 2.49 -4.24
CA SER A 167 5.17 3.32 -4.95
C SER A 167 6.32 2.46 -5.45
N VAL A 168 7.25 3.05 -6.17
CA VAL A 168 8.55 2.44 -6.49
C VAL A 168 9.65 3.23 -5.79
N LEU A 169 10.31 2.55 -4.89
CA LEU A 169 11.40 3.07 -4.09
C LEU A 169 12.75 2.67 -4.67
N THR A 170 13.73 3.54 -4.51
CA THR A 170 15.13 3.23 -4.81
C THR A 170 16.08 4.07 -3.97
N LEU A 171 17.31 3.60 -3.82
CA LEU A 171 18.35 4.37 -3.13
C LEU A 171 18.64 5.69 -3.87
N LYS A 172 18.79 6.78 -3.13
CA LYS A 172 19.17 8.09 -3.68
C LYS A 172 20.44 7.99 -4.52
N SER A 173 21.41 7.19 -4.07
CA SER A 173 22.66 6.95 -4.80
C SER A 173 22.46 6.26 -6.14
N PHE A 174 21.42 5.40 -6.27
CA PHE A 174 21.07 4.79 -7.56
C PHE A 174 20.41 5.82 -8.49
N VAL A 175 19.53 6.65 -7.97
CA VAL A 175 18.91 7.77 -8.72
C VAL A 175 19.98 8.68 -9.33
N ASP A 176 20.98 9.03 -8.54
CA ASP A 176 22.03 9.95 -8.98
C ASP A 176 22.97 9.34 -10.04
N LYS A 177 23.27 8.06 -9.89
CA LYS A 177 24.17 7.34 -10.81
C LYS A 177 23.47 6.89 -12.10
N ASN A 178 22.16 6.56 -12.02
CA ASN A 178 21.42 5.92 -13.09
C ASN A 178 20.11 6.65 -13.46
N PRO A 179 20.09 7.99 -13.59
CA PRO A 179 18.85 8.75 -13.78
C PRO A 179 18.09 8.36 -15.07
N GLN A 180 18.82 7.91 -16.11
CA GLN A 180 18.18 7.46 -17.35
C GLN A 180 17.47 6.12 -17.20
N THR A 181 18.01 5.21 -16.38
CA THR A 181 17.36 3.92 -16.06
C THR A 181 16.09 4.17 -15.26
N VAL A 182 16.18 5.02 -14.22
CA VAL A 182 15.01 5.44 -13.43
C VAL A 182 13.94 6.05 -14.32
N GLN A 183 14.32 6.97 -15.22
CA GLN A 183 13.37 7.59 -16.15
C GLN A 183 12.63 6.57 -17.00
N LYS A 184 13.33 5.60 -17.58
CA LYS A 184 12.69 4.57 -18.43
C LYS A 184 11.70 3.69 -17.66
N VAL A 185 11.99 3.38 -16.40
CA VAL A 185 11.05 2.64 -15.53
C VAL A 185 9.82 3.49 -15.25
N VAL A 186 10.03 4.76 -14.87
CA VAL A 186 8.93 5.68 -14.59
C VAL A 186 8.08 5.97 -15.82
N ASP A 187 8.69 6.14 -17.01
CA ASP A 187 7.97 6.32 -18.27
C ASP A 187 6.98 5.15 -18.52
N ALA A 188 7.45 3.90 -18.36
CA ALA A 188 6.64 2.72 -18.54
C ALA A 188 5.50 2.62 -17.52
N LEU A 189 5.78 2.97 -16.26
CA LEU A 189 4.78 2.93 -15.19
C LEU A 189 3.73 4.03 -15.36
N VAL A 190 4.12 5.26 -15.66
CA VAL A 190 3.18 6.37 -15.90
C VAL A 190 2.28 6.07 -17.09
N ALA A 191 2.81 5.56 -18.20
CA ALA A 191 2.02 5.12 -19.34
C ALA A 191 1.01 4.02 -18.95
N THR A 192 1.45 3.04 -18.13
CA THR A 192 0.60 1.97 -17.62
C THR A 192 -0.50 2.50 -16.72
N MET A 193 -0.19 3.40 -15.79
CA MET A 193 -1.16 3.98 -14.86
C MET A 193 -2.21 4.82 -15.59
N HIS A 194 -1.80 5.60 -16.57
CA HIS A 194 -2.73 6.31 -17.45
C HIS A 194 -3.65 5.34 -18.18
N TRP A 195 -3.09 4.25 -18.73
CA TRP A 195 -3.87 3.21 -19.39
C TRP A 195 -4.87 2.56 -18.42
N ILE A 196 -4.46 2.19 -17.19
CA ILE A 196 -5.35 1.65 -16.15
C ILE A 196 -6.52 2.60 -15.86
N ASN A 197 -6.25 3.89 -15.74
CA ASN A 197 -7.27 4.88 -15.41
C ASN A 197 -8.30 5.07 -16.53
N THR A 198 -7.90 4.88 -17.79
CA THR A 198 -8.75 5.05 -18.98
C THR A 198 -9.47 3.77 -19.44
N HIS A 199 -9.17 2.60 -18.84
CA HIS A 199 -9.73 1.32 -19.24
C HIS A 199 -10.63 0.70 -18.15
N THR A 200 -11.55 -0.14 -18.56
CA THR A 200 -12.43 -0.88 -17.65
C THR A 200 -11.65 -1.99 -16.92
N ALA A 201 -12.13 -2.42 -15.75
CA ALA A 201 -11.55 -3.54 -15.02
C ALA A 201 -11.46 -4.83 -15.86
N ALA A 202 -12.45 -5.09 -16.71
CA ALA A 202 -12.44 -6.24 -17.62
C ALA A 202 -11.32 -6.15 -18.68
N GLN A 203 -11.09 -4.96 -19.24
CA GLN A 203 -10.00 -4.73 -20.18
C GLN A 203 -8.63 -4.86 -19.51
N ILE A 204 -8.49 -4.36 -18.29
CA ILE A 204 -7.25 -4.51 -17.49
C ILE A 204 -7.00 -5.99 -17.20
N ALA A 205 -8.00 -6.71 -16.68
CA ALA A 205 -7.89 -8.14 -16.40
C ALA A 205 -7.55 -8.97 -17.65
N ALA A 206 -7.96 -8.53 -18.85
CA ALA A 206 -7.62 -9.21 -20.11
C ALA A 206 -6.14 -9.11 -20.48
N LYS A 207 -5.40 -8.16 -19.90
CA LYS A 207 -3.95 -7.98 -20.13
C LYS A 207 -3.09 -8.61 -19.04
N MET A 208 -3.70 -8.99 -17.92
CA MET A 208 -2.96 -9.59 -16.81
C MET A 208 -2.67 -11.07 -17.07
N PRO A 209 -1.49 -11.58 -16.64
CA PRO A 209 -1.22 -13.01 -16.64
C PRO A 209 -2.28 -13.78 -15.83
N ALA A 210 -2.62 -14.99 -16.29
CA ALA A 210 -3.74 -15.76 -15.75
C ALA A 210 -3.66 -15.99 -14.23
N GLN A 211 -2.46 -16.26 -13.71
CA GLN A 211 -2.23 -16.51 -12.28
C GLN A 211 -2.57 -15.31 -11.36
N PHE A 212 -2.59 -14.08 -11.88
CA PHE A 212 -2.96 -12.90 -11.10
C PHE A 212 -4.48 -12.65 -11.10
N VAL A 213 -5.20 -13.15 -12.08
CA VAL A 213 -6.64 -12.90 -12.22
C VAL A 213 -7.51 -14.12 -11.91
N SER A 214 -6.90 -15.30 -11.77
CA SER A 214 -7.58 -16.54 -11.39
C SER A 214 -6.60 -17.46 -10.69
N ASN A 215 -6.87 -17.78 -9.45
CA ASN A 215 -6.06 -18.64 -8.59
C ASN A 215 -6.96 -19.33 -7.55
N GLY A 216 -6.39 -19.97 -6.52
CA GLY A 216 -7.13 -20.64 -5.46
C GLY A 216 -8.08 -19.73 -4.66
N LEU A 217 -7.80 -18.42 -4.59
CA LEU A 217 -8.57 -17.44 -3.81
C LEU A 217 -9.64 -16.72 -4.62
N THR A 218 -9.42 -16.53 -5.91
CA THR A 218 -10.26 -15.63 -6.71
C THR A 218 -10.52 -16.19 -8.10
N THR A 219 -11.74 -16.03 -8.58
CA THR A 219 -12.06 -16.24 -9.98
C THR A 219 -11.79 -14.96 -10.77
N ARG A 220 -11.66 -15.10 -12.10
CA ARG A 220 -11.53 -13.92 -12.98
C ARG A 220 -12.68 -12.93 -12.82
N ALA A 221 -13.91 -13.40 -12.60
CA ALA A 221 -15.06 -12.54 -12.37
C ALA A 221 -14.93 -11.74 -11.06
N ASP A 222 -14.43 -12.38 -10.00
CA ASP A 222 -14.17 -11.74 -8.72
C ASP A 222 -13.09 -10.68 -8.82
N TYR A 223 -11.98 -11.01 -9.50
CA TYR A 223 -10.91 -10.05 -9.76
C TYR A 223 -11.42 -8.80 -10.49
N ILE A 224 -12.22 -8.98 -11.55
CA ILE A 224 -12.81 -7.86 -12.30
C ILE A 224 -13.72 -7.01 -11.40
N SER A 225 -14.57 -7.65 -10.57
CA SER A 225 -15.46 -6.97 -9.66
C SER A 225 -14.71 -6.19 -8.59
N ALA A 226 -13.68 -6.79 -7.98
CA ALA A 226 -12.82 -6.16 -6.99
C ALA A 226 -12.06 -4.96 -7.59
N LEU A 227 -11.44 -5.15 -8.75
CA LEU A 227 -10.72 -4.10 -9.44
C LEU A 227 -11.63 -2.93 -9.84
N ALA A 228 -12.87 -3.21 -10.26
CA ALA A 228 -13.83 -2.16 -10.60
C ALA A 228 -14.16 -1.26 -9.41
N LYS A 229 -14.20 -1.81 -8.19
CA LYS A 229 -14.42 -1.06 -6.96
C LYS A 229 -13.17 -0.24 -6.56
N ASP A 230 -11.99 -0.84 -6.66
CA ASP A 230 -10.78 -0.33 -6.01
C ASP A 230 -9.80 0.37 -6.96
N LYS A 231 -10.00 0.30 -8.30
CA LYS A 231 -9.05 0.92 -9.24
C LYS A 231 -8.91 2.44 -9.07
N GLY A 232 -9.88 3.10 -8.45
CA GLY A 232 -9.83 4.54 -8.17
C GLY A 232 -8.72 4.98 -7.21
N GLN A 233 -8.08 4.04 -6.50
CA GLN A 233 -6.90 4.31 -5.68
C GLN A 233 -5.66 4.61 -6.54
N PHE A 234 -5.56 4.05 -7.76
CA PHE A 234 -4.40 4.23 -8.62
C PHE A 234 -4.37 5.63 -9.21
N LEU A 235 -3.23 6.29 -9.08
CA LEU A 235 -2.99 7.62 -9.62
C LEU A 235 -2.83 7.54 -11.14
N PRO A 236 -3.36 8.50 -11.90
CA PRO A 236 -3.23 8.47 -13.36
C PRO A 236 -1.86 8.92 -13.87
N ASP A 237 -1.10 9.68 -13.07
CA ASP A 237 0.06 10.46 -13.50
C ASP A 237 1.36 10.13 -12.76
N GLY A 238 1.32 9.25 -11.78
CA GLY A 238 2.51 8.84 -11.02
C GLY A 238 3.10 9.91 -10.10
N LEU A 239 2.36 11.00 -9.86
CA LEU A 239 2.83 12.10 -9.01
C LEU A 239 2.43 11.89 -7.56
N MET A 240 3.31 12.28 -6.66
CA MET A 240 3.00 12.34 -5.23
C MET A 240 1.84 13.31 -4.99
N PRO A 241 0.71 12.87 -4.37
CA PRO A 241 -0.44 13.72 -4.11
C PRO A 241 -0.10 14.86 -3.17
N ARG A 242 -0.65 16.04 -3.45
CA ARG A 242 -0.45 17.22 -2.59
C ARG A 242 -0.94 16.94 -1.17
N GLY A 243 -0.09 17.24 -0.18
CA GLY A 243 -0.39 16.97 1.23
C GLY A 243 -0.23 15.51 1.66
N GLY A 244 -0.11 14.57 0.70
CA GLY A 244 0.07 13.15 1.00
C GLY A 244 1.24 12.85 1.94
N PRO A 245 2.45 13.32 1.65
CA PRO A 245 3.60 13.11 2.53
C PRO A 245 3.39 13.61 3.96
N SER A 246 2.70 14.75 4.11
CA SER A 246 2.36 15.27 5.43
C SER A 246 1.34 14.41 6.17
N THR A 247 0.38 13.84 5.44
CA THR A 247 -0.58 12.89 6.02
C THR A 247 0.14 11.64 6.51
N VAL A 248 1.02 11.05 5.69
CA VAL A 248 1.84 9.89 6.08
C VAL A 248 2.67 10.22 7.32
N PHE A 249 3.40 11.33 7.32
CA PHE A 249 4.19 11.73 8.49
C PHE A 249 3.35 11.87 9.77
N ASN A 250 2.14 12.44 9.68
CA ASN A 250 1.25 12.57 10.83
C ASN A 250 0.72 11.22 11.31
N VAL A 251 0.45 10.29 10.39
CA VAL A 251 0.08 8.91 10.71
C VAL A 251 1.20 8.24 11.49
N GLU A 252 2.44 8.28 10.98
CA GLU A 252 3.62 7.70 11.63
C GLU A 252 3.91 8.34 12.99
N LYS A 253 3.74 9.64 13.08
CA LYS A 253 3.93 10.35 14.36
C LYS A 253 2.93 9.89 15.41
N LEU A 254 1.66 9.73 15.06
CA LEU A 254 0.64 9.25 16.00
C LEU A 254 0.80 7.76 16.29
N ALA A 255 1.26 6.97 15.33
CA ALA A 255 1.62 5.56 15.50
C ALA A 255 2.85 5.36 16.42
N GLY A 256 3.55 6.45 16.78
CA GLY A 256 4.73 6.39 17.64
C GLY A 256 6.02 5.97 16.94
N LYS A 257 6.05 6.04 15.60
CA LYS A 257 7.17 5.58 14.77
C LYS A 257 8.24 6.66 14.51
N ILE A 258 7.91 7.93 14.70
CA ILE A 258 8.86 9.04 14.45
C ILE A 258 9.76 9.24 15.66
N SER A 259 11.00 8.77 15.56
CA SER A 259 12.03 8.85 16.61
C SER A 259 13.01 10.02 16.45
N GLY A 260 12.94 10.76 15.33
CA GLY A 260 13.89 11.83 15.02
C GLY A 260 13.40 12.80 13.96
N PRO A 261 14.23 13.75 13.52
CA PRO A 261 13.88 14.67 12.46
C PRO A 261 13.77 13.96 11.10
N VAL A 262 12.73 14.32 10.33
CA VAL A 262 12.50 13.82 8.98
C VAL A 262 12.44 14.97 7.98
N ASN A 263 13.24 14.89 6.92
CA ASN A 263 13.14 15.79 5.78
C ASN A 263 12.20 15.21 4.72
N ILE A 264 10.93 15.55 4.81
CA ILE A 264 9.89 15.06 3.89
C ILE A 264 10.23 15.37 2.42
N ALA A 265 10.84 16.51 2.13
CA ALA A 265 11.18 16.88 0.75
C ALA A 265 12.26 15.98 0.12
N ALA A 266 13.00 15.23 0.94
CA ALA A 266 14.02 14.30 0.47
C ALA A 266 13.50 12.84 0.34
N THR A 267 12.22 12.58 0.65
CA THR A 267 11.66 11.23 0.61
C THR A 267 11.06 10.85 -0.74
N PHE A 268 10.86 11.79 -1.64
CA PHE A 268 10.30 11.54 -2.97
C PHE A 268 10.79 12.54 -4.02
N THR A 269 10.59 12.19 -5.28
CA THR A 269 10.83 13.13 -6.38
C THR A 269 9.81 12.96 -7.50
N ASN A 270 9.15 14.05 -7.87
CA ASN A 270 8.20 14.07 -8.98
C ASN A 270 8.89 14.30 -10.35
N LYS A 271 10.20 14.54 -10.40
CA LYS A 271 10.89 14.98 -11.63
C LYS A 271 10.74 13.99 -12.81
N PHE A 272 10.76 12.69 -12.49
CA PHE A 272 10.66 11.63 -13.51
C PHE A 272 9.24 11.48 -14.03
N ALA A 273 8.25 11.47 -13.13
CA ALA A 273 6.84 11.39 -13.50
C ALA A 273 6.37 12.64 -14.26
N LEU A 274 6.81 13.85 -13.86
CA LEU A 274 6.55 15.08 -14.61
C LEU A 274 7.09 15.00 -16.04
N LYS A 275 8.30 14.47 -16.22
CA LYS A 275 8.90 14.31 -17.55
C LYS A 275 8.19 13.25 -18.37
N ALA A 276 7.78 12.12 -17.76
CA ALA A 276 7.01 11.07 -18.42
C ALA A 276 5.66 11.61 -18.93
N ASN A 277 4.90 12.30 -18.08
CA ASN A 277 3.63 12.91 -18.46
C ASN A 277 3.77 13.90 -19.63
N LYS A 278 4.84 14.72 -19.60
CA LYS A 278 5.12 15.67 -20.67
C LYS A 278 5.44 14.98 -22.01
N LEU A 279 6.21 13.90 -21.98
CA LEU A 279 6.59 13.14 -23.17
C LEU A 279 5.36 12.48 -23.82
N GLU A 280 4.46 11.93 -23.00
CA GLU A 280 3.22 11.27 -23.45
C GLU A 280 2.08 12.24 -23.73
N GLY A 281 2.23 13.53 -23.46
CA GLY A 281 1.18 14.54 -23.60
C GLY A 281 -0.01 14.36 -22.64
N PHE A 282 0.22 13.67 -21.51
CA PHE A 282 -0.83 13.44 -20.51
C PHE A 282 -1.10 14.70 -19.69
N LYS A 283 -2.38 14.95 -19.43
CA LYS A 283 -2.79 16.03 -18.51
C LYS A 283 -2.50 15.59 -17.08
N ILE A 284 -1.73 16.40 -16.37
CA ILE A 284 -1.51 16.22 -14.94
C ILE A 284 -2.79 16.62 -14.21
N SER A 285 -3.34 15.73 -13.39
CA SER A 285 -4.40 16.09 -12.47
C SER A 285 -3.78 16.85 -11.29
N ALA A 286 -3.90 18.17 -11.29
CA ALA A 286 -3.58 18.99 -10.13
C ALA A 286 -4.60 18.68 -9.01
N LYS A 287 -4.37 17.62 -8.24
CA LYS A 287 -5.17 17.26 -7.06
C LYS A 287 -4.34 17.41 -5.79
#